data_b522e4ec1a14b89b0ad632e02742b6ab
#
_entry.id   b522e4ec1a14b89b0ad632e02742b6ab
#
_cell.length_a   1.000
_cell.length_b   1.000
_cell.length_c   1.000
_cell.angle_alpha   90.00
_cell.angle_beta   90.00
_cell.angle_gamma   90.00
#
_symmetry.space_group_name_H-M   'P 1'
#
loop_
_entity.id
_entity.type
_entity.pdbx_description
1 polymer ?
#
loop_
_entity_poly.entity_id
_entity_poly.type
_entity_poly.pdbx_seq_one_letter_code
_entity_poly.pdbx_strand_id
1 'polypeptide(L)'
;TGAEFAARDAPPTPAQFDRLMPAASKLFPLGEPDEAAPWLGSRPCFADSRPVIVPAPGHAGLWLAYGHAHWGMTLGPATGRLVAELITEVTPFCDPAPYSAERFAS
;
A
#
# COMPACT_ATOMS: atom_id res chain seq x y z
N THR A 1 -11.24 7.03 3.47
CA THR A 1 -11.09 6.46 2.12
C THR A 1 -11.96 5.22 1.99
N GLY A 2 -12.80 5.15 0.95
CA GLY A 2 -13.47 3.92 0.57
C GLY A 2 -12.47 3.04 -0.20
N ALA A 3 -12.34 1.78 0.21
CA ALA A 3 -11.60 0.78 -0.54
C ALA A 3 -12.45 -0.47 -0.64
N GLU A 4 -12.44 -1.11 -1.79
CA GLU A 4 -13.15 -2.36 -2.04
C GLU A 4 -12.27 -3.30 -2.84
N PHE A 5 -12.45 -4.61 -2.62
CA PHE A 5 -11.79 -5.63 -3.41
C PHE A 5 -12.57 -5.79 -4.72
N ALA A 6 -11.92 -5.43 -5.82
CA ALA A 6 -12.51 -5.44 -7.14
C ALA A 6 -11.45 -5.82 -8.20
N ALA A 7 -11.89 -6.13 -9.41
CA ALA A 7 -10.99 -6.30 -10.53
C ALA A 7 -10.23 -4.98 -10.81
N ARG A 8 -9.01 -5.10 -11.34
CA ARG A 8 -8.14 -3.95 -11.61
C ARG A 8 -8.82 -2.85 -12.41
N ASP A 9 -9.63 -3.24 -13.37
CA ASP A 9 -10.30 -2.34 -14.31
C ASP A 9 -11.78 -2.14 -13.97
N ALA A 10 -12.19 -2.44 -12.72
CA ALA A 10 -13.55 -2.22 -12.26
C ALA A 10 -13.88 -0.70 -12.27
N PRO A 11 -15.07 -0.32 -12.71
CA PRO A 11 -15.50 1.07 -12.66
C PRO A 11 -15.65 1.55 -11.19
N PRO A 12 -15.59 2.87 -10.96
CA PRO A 12 -15.84 3.42 -9.62
C PRO A 12 -17.24 3.08 -9.13
N THR A 13 -17.36 2.83 -7.82
CA THR A 13 -18.64 2.62 -7.15
C THR A 13 -19.16 3.97 -6.63
N PRO A 14 -20.19 4.56 -7.24
CA PRO A 14 -20.69 5.90 -6.85
C PRO A 14 -21.02 6.02 -5.36
N ALA A 15 -21.60 4.97 -4.77
CA ALA A 15 -21.96 4.94 -3.36
C ALA A 15 -20.77 5.18 -2.41
N GLN A 16 -19.54 4.87 -2.82
CA GLN A 16 -18.34 5.16 -2.01
C GLN A 16 -18.08 6.67 -1.95
N PHE A 17 -18.19 7.35 -3.09
CA PHE A 17 -18.00 8.79 -3.17
C PHE A 17 -19.08 9.56 -2.40
N ASP A 18 -20.34 9.14 -2.54
CA ASP A 18 -21.50 9.72 -1.85
C ASP A 18 -21.36 9.65 -0.32
N ARG A 19 -20.68 8.63 0.20
CA ARG A 19 -20.39 8.50 1.64
C ARG A 19 -19.18 9.31 2.08
N LEU A 20 -18.15 9.40 1.25
CA LEU A 20 -16.89 10.03 1.60
C LEU A 20 -17.00 11.55 1.68
N MET A 21 -17.66 12.17 0.73
CA MET A 21 -17.76 13.63 0.67
C MET A 21 -18.42 14.24 1.91
N PRO A 22 -19.60 13.78 2.37
CA PRO A 22 -20.20 14.29 3.60
C PRO A 22 -19.35 14.02 4.86
N ALA A 23 -18.62 12.90 4.90
CA ALA A 23 -17.75 12.59 6.01
C ALA A 23 -16.52 13.50 6.05
N ALA A 24 -15.91 13.75 4.90
CA ALA A 24 -14.74 14.64 4.78
C ALA A 24 -15.12 16.09 5.12
N SER A 25 -16.28 16.58 4.67
CA SER A 25 -16.77 17.92 4.95
C SER A 25 -17.03 18.20 6.44
N LYS A 26 -17.22 17.15 7.24
CA LYS A 26 -17.34 17.28 8.70
C LYS A 26 -15.98 17.47 9.39
N LEU A 27 -14.90 17.04 8.74
CA LEU A 27 -13.55 17.09 9.32
C LEU A 27 -12.80 18.33 8.84
N PHE A 28 -13.03 18.76 7.61
CA PHE A 28 -12.31 19.88 7.00
C PHE A 28 -13.27 20.78 6.19
N PRO A 29 -13.04 22.09 6.15
CA PRO A 29 -13.73 22.96 5.21
C PRO A 29 -13.21 22.66 3.80
N LEU A 30 -13.95 21.83 3.06
CA LEU A 30 -13.62 21.53 1.67
C LEU A 30 -14.01 22.72 0.80
N GLY A 31 -13.10 23.12 -0.10
CA GLY A 31 -13.37 24.07 -1.19
C GLY A 31 -14.10 23.41 -2.36
N GLU A 32 -14.23 24.15 -3.45
CA GLU A 32 -14.73 23.61 -4.71
C GLU A 32 -13.74 22.56 -5.26
N PRO A 33 -14.23 21.49 -5.91
CA PRO A 33 -13.37 20.50 -6.54
C PRO A 33 -12.50 21.11 -7.64
N ASP A 34 -11.21 20.76 -7.67
CA ASP A 34 -10.30 21.21 -8.73
C ASP A 34 -10.59 20.53 -10.08
N GLU A 35 -11.16 19.34 -10.05
CA GLU A 35 -11.47 18.55 -11.24
C GLU A 35 -12.95 18.17 -11.30
N ALA A 36 -13.51 18.13 -12.53
CA ALA A 36 -14.90 17.81 -12.75
C ALA A 36 -15.24 16.33 -12.47
N ALA A 37 -14.24 15.43 -12.46
CA ALA A 37 -14.41 14.01 -12.25
C ALA A 37 -13.48 13.47 -11.15
N PRO A 38 -14.00 12.66 -10.22
CA PRO A 38 -13.18 12.00 -9.21
C PRO A 38 -12.19 11.02 -9.86
N TRP A 39 -10.98 10.99 -9.32
CA TRP A 39 -9.96 10.03 -9.73
C TRP A 39 -10.11 8.72 -8.95
N LEU A 40 -9.97 7.60 -9.65
CA LEU A 40 -9.92 6.25 -9.09
C LEU A 40 -8.58 5.59 -9.39
N GLY A 41 -7.95 5.00 -8.37
CA GLY A 41 -6.72 4.23 -8.54
C GLY A 41 -6.80 2.86 -7.89
N SER A 42 -6.19 1.85 -8.54
CA SER A 42 -6.03 0.51 -7.97
C SER A 42 -4.81 0.44 -7.07
N ARG A 43 -4.93 -0.25 -5.94
CA ARG A 43 -3.84 -0.48 -4.98
C ARG A 43 -3.46 -1.95 -4.98
N PRO A 44 -2.16 -2.30 -5.06
CA PRO A 44 -1.73 -3.67 -4.87
C PRO A 44 -1.90 -4.06 -3.39
N CYS A 45 -2.76 -5.03 -3.13
CA CYS A 45 -3.03 -5.56 -1.80
C CYS A 45 -2.79 -7.06 -1.77
N PHE A 46 -2.16 -7.54 -0.70
CA PHE A 46 -2.14 -8.95 -0.35
C PHE A 46 -3.30 -9.27 0.60
N ALA A 47 -3.71 -10.54 0.66
CA ALA A 47 -4.81 -10.97 1.51
C ALA A 47 -4.59 -10.68 2.99
N ASP A 48 -3.33 -10.71 3.45
CA ASP A 48 -2.91 -10.41 4.81
C ASP A 48 -2.61 -8.92 5.07
N SER A 49 -2.78 -8.07 4.06
CA SER A 49 -2.51 -6.63 4.09
C SER A 49 -1.06 -6.24 4.46
N ARG A 50 -0.10 -7.17 4.39
CA ARG A 50 1.32 -6.93 4.65
C ARG A 50 2.09 -6.79 3.36
N PRO A 51 3.07 -5.87 3.26
CA PRO A 51 3.94 -5.78 2.09
C PRO A 51 4.85 -7.01 1.96
N VAL A 52 5.40 -7.21 0.78
CA VAL A 52 6.54 -8.10 0.54
C VAL A 52 7.81 -7.26 0.52
N ILE A 53 8.80 -7.65 1.34
CA ILE A 53 10.11 -7.00 1.43
C ILE A 53 11.17 -8.10 1.44
N VAL A 54 11.79 -8.36 0.29
CA VAL A 54 12.72 -9.50 0.09
C VAL A 54 13.77 -9.19 -0.98
N PRO A 55 14.93 -9.87 -0.96
CA PRO A 55 15.78 -9.96 -2.14
C PRO A 55 15.03 -10.69 -3.26
N ALA A 56 15.20 -10.24 -4.51
CA ALA A 56 14.56 -10.88 -5.66
C ALA A 56 15.23 -12.24 -5.95
N PRO A 57 14.48 -13.34 -6.00
CA PRO A 57 15.05 -14.65 -6.29
C PRO A 57 15.81 -14.67 -7.64
N GLY A 58 17.03 -15.21 -7.65
CA GLY A 58 17.85 -15.31 -8.86
C GLY A 58 18.47 -14.01 -9.38
N HIS A 59 18.33 -12.89 -8.67
CA HIS A 59 18.85 -11.59 -9.09
C HIS A 59 19.65 -10.93 -7.95
N ALA A 60 20.95 -11.11 -7.97
CA ALA A 60 21.82 -10.50 -6.98
C ALA A 60 21.72 -8.97 -7.01
N GLY A 61 21.60 -8.34 -5.84
CA GLY A 61 21.50 -6.88 -5.69
C GLY A 61 20.15 -6.27 -6.00
N LEU A 62 19.15 -7.06 -6.45
CA LEU A 62 17.79 -6.59 -6.66
C LEU A 62 16.93 -6.89 -5.42
N TRP A 63 16.22 -5.88 -4.96
CA TRP A 63 15.30 -5.99 -3.83
C TRP A 63 13.88 -5.62 -4.23
N LEU A 64 12.90 -6.29 -3.66
CA LEU A 64 11.48 -6.06 -3.86
C LEU A 64 10.87 -5.50 -2.58
N ALA A 65 10.14 -4.38 -2.69
CA ALA A 65 9.37 -3.80 -1.58
C ALA A 65 8.05 -3.27 -2.14
N TYR A 66 6.97 -4.04 -2.02
CA TYR A 66 5.69 -3.72 -2.65
C TYR A 66 4.49 -4.31 -1.89
N GLY A 67 3.27 -3.92 -2.31
CA GLY A 67 2.05 -4.47 -1.72
C GLY A 67 1.61 -3.81 -0.42
N HIS A 68 1.97 -2.54 -0.21
CA HIS A 68 1.63 -1.78 0.99
C HIS A 68 0.15 -1.37 1.10
N ALA A 69 -0.68 -1.75 0.15
CA ALA A 69 -2.09 -1.38 0.11
C ALA A 69 -2.29 0.15 0.28
N HIS A 70 -3.07 0.57 1.26
CA HIS A 70 -3.28 1.99 1.58
C HIS A 70 -2.31 2.55 2.63
N TRP A 71 -1.34 1.76 3.09
CA TRP A 71 -0.37 2.14 4.11
C TRP A 71 0.97 2.65 3.55
N GLY A 72 1.11 2.73 2.23
CA GLY A 72 2.39 3.04 1.58
C GLY A 72 3.05 4.32 2.07
N MET A 73 2.30 5.41 2.19
CA MET A 73 2.85 6.68 2.72
C MET A 73 3.26 6.55 4.19
N THR A 74 2.43 5.92 5.01
CA THR A 74 2.68 5.76 6.45
C THR A 74 3.88 4.84 6.71
N LEU A 75 3.97 3.73 5.97
CA LEU A 75 5.00 2.72 6.16
C LEU A 75 6.28 2.97 5.33
N GLY A 76 6.27 3.92 4.42
CA GLY A 76 7.40 4.23 3.56
C GLY A 76 8.73 4.41 4.31
N PRO A 77 8.81 5.27 5.34
CA PRO A 77 10.04 5.46 6.11
C PRO A 77 10.52 4.19 6.82
N ALA A 78 9.59 3.43 7.44
CA ALA A 78 9.91 2.18 8.12
C ALA A 78 10.37 1.10 7.13
N THR A 79 9.73 1.00 5.97
CA THR A 79 10.13 0.10 4.88
C THR A 79 11.52 0.45 4.35
N GLY A 80 11.78 1.73 4.10
CA GLY A 80 13.08 2.19 3.63
C GLY A 80 14.19 1.86 4.62
N ARG A 81 13.95 2.05 5.91
CA ARG A 81 14.88 1.67 6.97
C ARG A 81 15.13 0.16 6.97
N LEU A 82 14.08 -0.66 6.97
CA LEU A 82 14.21 -2.12 6.96
C LEU A 82 15.00 -2.61 5.74
N VAL A 83 14.69 -2.11 4.55
CA VAL A 83 15.41 -2.45 3.31
C VAL A 83 16.89 -2.07 3.41
N ALA A 84 17.19 -0.88 3.91
CA ALA A 84 18.59 -0.44 4.09
C ALA A 84 19.36 -1.33 5.06
N GLU A 85 18.76 -1.68 6.21
CA GLU A 85 19.37 -2.56 7.21
C GLU A 85 19.61 -3.96 6.64
N LEU A 86 18.65 -4.51 5.86
CA LEU A 86 18.79 -5.81 5.20
C LEU A 86 19.90 -5.80 4.11
N ILE A 87 19.99 -4.75 3.30
CA ILE A 87 21.02 -4.62 2.24
C ILE A 87 22.42 -4.49 2.85
N THR A 88 22.53 -3.78 3.96
CA THR A 88 23.82 -3.53 4.63
C THR A 88 24.18 -4.60 5.67
N GLU A 89 23.36 -5.64 5.80
CA GLU A 89 23.56 -6.75 6.74
C GLU A 89 23.65 -6.30 8.21
N VAL A 90 23.04 -5.17 8.54
CA VAL A 90 22.87 -4.70 9.91
C VAL A 90 21.66 -5.38 10.51
N THR A 91 21.67 -5.63 11.82
CA THR A 91 20.52 -6.21 12.53
C THR A 91 19.27 -5.35 12.31
N PRO A 92 18.22 -5.88 11.70
CA PRO A 92 17.00 -5.12 11.42
C PRO A 92 16.31 -4.66 12.72
N PHE A 93 15.70 -3.49 12.68
CA PHE A 93 14.94 -2.94 13.83
C PHE A 93 13.67 -3.73 14.17
N CYS A 94 13.20 -4.57 13.25
CA CYS A 94 12.08 -5.49 13.46
C CYS A 94 12.34 -6.82 12.75
N ASP A 95 11.59 -7.86 13.12
CA ASP A 95 11.64 -9.16 12.46
C ASP A 95 11.18 -9.04 11.00
N PRO A 96 12.02 -9.39 9.99
CA PRO A 96 11.66 -9.34 8.58
C PRO A 96 10.82 -10.56 8.12
N ALA A 97 10.76 -11.65 8.87
CA ALA A 97 10.08 -12.89 8.46
C ALA A 97 8.62 -12.69 8.05
N PRO A 98 7.80 -11.86 8.74
CA PRO A 98 6.43 -11.59 8.34
C PRO A 98 6.28 -10.91 6.98
N TYR A 99 7.36 -10.37 6.41
CA TYR A 99 7.38 -9.69 5.12
C TYR A 99 7.97 -10.55 4.00
N SER A 100 8.38 -11.79 4.30
CA SER A 100 8.84 -12.75 3.29
C SER A 100 7.72 -13.13 2.32
N ALA A 101 8.07 -13.33 1.03
CA ALA A 101 7.16 -13.90 0.04
C ALA A 101 6.86 -15.38 0.31
N GLU A 102 7.71 -16.07 1.04
CA GLU A 102 7.54 -17.49 1.41
C GLU A 102 6.27 -17.76 2.23
N ARG A 103 5.72 -16.73 2.89
CA ARG A 103 4.44 -16.85 3.62
C ARG A 103 3.24 -17.19 2.73
N PHE A 104 3.40 -17.13 1.42
CA PHE A 104 2.39 -17.55 0.44
C PHE A 104 2.70 -18.91 -0.21
N ALA A 105 3.85 -19.50 0.08
CA ALA A 105 4.19 -20.82 -0.37
C ALA A 105 3.44 -21.85 0.50
N SER A 106 2.36 -22.38 -0.02
CA SER A 106 1.57 -23.51 0.54
C SER A 106 1.62 -24.67 -0.39
#